data_fcd87494cf05dcb0f20f7ff1f7798204
#
_entry.id   fcd87494cf05dcb0f20f7ff1f7798204
#
_cell.length_a   1.000
_cell.length_b   1.000
_cell.length_c   1.000
_cell.angle_alpha   90.00
_cell.angle_beta   90.00
_cell.angle_gamma   90.00
#
_symmetry.space_group_name_H-M   'P 1'
#
loop_
_entity.id
_entity.type
_entity.pdbx_description
1 polymer ?
#
loop_
_entity_poly.entity_id
_entity_poly.type
_entity_poly.pdbx_seq_one_letter_code
_entity_poly.pdbx_strand_id
1 'polypeptide(L)'
;MKITNIQTKTLKAPLKNPFITSLRRVDALEDLVVIVECDDGTVGYGEGAPTPQITGETMGSMMATVAYIKPHLIGREIEDFDAIIKLIHSLIVKNTTAKSALEIALYDLKAKSKKLPLFRMLGGTQTKFSTDITISMSEIDKMIVDCHSAVALGYNTLKIKIGDNPQKDVERVIAIHGALDKNIKLRLDANQGWSAKQSVELLHALERQNIIAEFIEQPVAADDIEGLKYIKERVQTPLLADESIFSINDARRLLEMQAIDYVNIKLAKTAGITQALELADLSKSFGVKCMIGCMLEGPISVAAGVHVASAKADIISMLDLDAVSLLASHPMETSIDFNESKILLSDAHGLGIKYTLSTPTIN
;
A
#
# COMPACT_ATOMS: atom_id res chain seq x y z
N MET A 1 26.21 -0.48 -16.36
CA MET A 1 24.84 -0.32 -16.87
C MET A 1 24.41 1.10 -16.57
N LYS A 2 24.38 1.93 -17.61
CA LYS A 2 24.21 3.38 -17.49
C LYS A 2 22.78 3.80 -17.86
N ILE A 3 22.17 4.66 -17.04
CA ILE A 3 20.84 5.20 -17.29
C ILE A 3 20.92 6.14 -18.51
N THR A 4 20.17 5.85 -19.57
CA THR A 4 20.13 6.63 -20.82
C THR A 4 18.86 7.45 -20.99
N ASN A 5 17.74 6.96 -20.46
CA ASN A 5 16.47 7.66 -20.56
C ASN A 5 15.55 7.37 -19.37
N ILE A 6 14.66 8.32 -19.07
CA ILE A 6 13.56 8.17 -18.10
C ILE A 6 12.32 8.77 -18.75
N GLN A 7 11.25 7.98 -18.81
CA GLN A 7 9.96 8.38 -19.37
C GLN A 7 8.86 8.19 -18.35
N THR A 8 7.79 8.96 -18.50
CA THR A 8 6.55 8.79 -17.74
C THR A 8 5.39 8.49 -18.67
N LYS A 9 4.50 7.62 -18.25
CA LYS A 9 3.25 7.26 -18.92
C LYS A 9 2.12 7.24 -17.91
N THR A 10 0.88 7.32 -18.39
CA THR A 10 -0.31 7.12 -17.56
C THR A 10 -0.88 5.73 -17.82
N LEU A 11 -1.06 4.96 -16.77
CA LEU A 11 -1.79 3.70 -16.81
C LEU A 11 -3.23 3.95 -16.39
N LYS A 12 -4.21 3.48 -17.18
CA LYS A 12 -5.63 3.55 -16.85
C LYS A 12 -6.24 2.16 -16.90
N ALA A 13 -7.01 1.82 -15.88
CA ALA A 13 -7.75 0.57 -15.84
C ALA A 13 -9.12 0.74 -15.14
N PRO A 14 -10.19 0.16 -15.69
CA PRO A 14 -11.50 0.21 -15.05
C PRO A 14 -11.52 -0.65 -13.78
N LEU A 15 -12.29 -0.21 -12.78
CA LEU A 15 -12.58 -1.00 -11.58
C LEU A 15 -13.81 -1.90 -11.78
N LYS A 16 -13.87 -3.04 -11.09
CA LYS A 16 -15.06 -3.89 -11.03
C LYS A 16 -16.24 -3.14 -10.41
N ASN A 17 -15.98 -2.39 -9.35
CA ASN A 17 -16.94 -1.54 -8.65
C ASN A 17 -16.24 -0.22 -8.25
N PRO A 18 -16.97 0.88 -8.04
CA PRO A 18 -16.39 2.10 -7.50
C PRO A 18 -15.71 1.85 -6.14
N PHE A 19 -14.52 2.39 -5.98
CA PHE A 19 -13.80 2.36 -4.70
C PHE A 19 -14.18 3.59 -3.88
N ILE A 20 -14.82 3.37 -2.71
CA ILE A 20 -15.38 4.45 -1.87
C ILE A 20 -14.84 4.35 -0.45
N THR A 21 -14.27 5.45 0.03
CA THR A 21 -13.81 5.64 1.41
C THR A 21 -14.46 6.90 1.99
N SER A 22 -14.20 7.23 3.26
CA SER A 22 -14.61 8.50 3.87
C SER A 22 -14.02 9.73 3.16
N LEU A 23 -12.90 9.58 2.44
CA LEU A 23 -12.16 10.67 1.82
C LEU A 23 -12.47 10.88 0.33
N ARG A 24 -12.82 9.81 -0.40
CA ARG A 24 -12.96 9.89 -1.86
C ARG A 24 -13.78 8.76 -2.48
N ARG A 25 -14.22 9.02 -3.73
CA ARG A 25 -14.74 8.00 -4.67
C ARG A 25 -13.84 7.96 -5.90
N VAL A 26 -13.51 6.74 -6.35
CA VAL A 26 -12.71 6.49 -7.55
C VAL A 26 -13.43 5.43 -8.40
N ASP A 27 -13.63 5.71 -9.68
CA ASP A 27 -14.35 4.82 -10.61
C ASP A 27 -13.39 4.07 -11.57
N ALA A 28 -12.14 4.53 -11.70
CA ALA A 28 -11.08 3.89 -12.48
C ALA A 28 -9.71 4.17 -11.86
N LEU A 29 -8.79 3.23 -11.95
CA LEU A 29 -7.38 3.43 -11.65
C LEU A 29 -6.77 4.35 -12.71
N GLU A 30 -5.95 5.30 -12.25
CA GLU A 30 -5.16 6.19 -13.10
C GLU A 30 -3.81 6.44 -12.44
N ASP A 31 -2.75 5.74 -12.86
CA ASP A 31 -1.44 5.76 -12.22
C ASP A 31 -0.36 6.33 -13.13
N LEU A 32 0.69 6.89 -12.49
CA LEU A 32 1.93 7.24 -13.15
C LEU A 32 2.80 5.99 -13.28
N VAL A 33 3.19 5.64 -14.49
CA VAL A 33 4.23 4.64 -14.77
C VAL A 33 5.53 5.37 -15.12
N VAL A 34 6.61 5.01 -14.42
CA VAL A 34 7.97 5.46 -14.68
C VAL A 34 8.73 4.33 -15.37
N ILE A 35 9.35 4.66 -16.51
CA ILE A 35 10.15 3.73 -17.32
C ILE A 35 11.57 4.27 -17.35
N VAL A 36 12.53 3.46 -16.86
CA VAL A 36 13.96 3.81 -16.87
C VAL A 36 14.69 2.86 -17.80
N GLU A 37 15.41 3.40 -18.78
CA GLU A 37 16.15 2.66 -19.80
C GLU A 37 17.65 2.79 -19.59
N CYS A 38 18.38 1.70 -19.83
CA CYS A 38 19.83 1.66 -19.74
C CYS A 38 20.47 1.44 -21.13
N ASP A 39 21.78 1.68 -21.22
CA ASP A 39 22.60 1.60 -22.43
C ASP A 39 22.72 0.18 -23.00
N ASP A 40 22.49 -0.84 -22.18
CA ASP A 40 22.46 -2.27 -22.59
C ASP A 40 21.07 -2.74 -23.04
N GLY A 41 20.08 -1.84 -23.08
CA GLY A 41 18.69 -2.13 -23.44
C GLY A 41 17.84 -2.67 -22.29
N THR A 42 18.39 -2.81 -21.08
CA THR A 42 17.59 -3.20 -19.89
C THR A 42 16.65 -2.07 -19.51
N VAL A 43 15.41 -2.44 -19.17
CA VAL A 43 14.35 -1.49 -18.79
C VAL A 43 13.81 -1.83 -17.42
N GLY A 44 13.68 -0.81 -16.57
CA GLY A 44 13.02 -0.90 -15.27
C GLY A 44 11.69 -0.16 -15.25
N TYR A 45 10.74 -0.70 -14.52
CA TYR A 45 9.38 -0.18 -14.40
C TYR A 45 9.06 0.17 -12.96
N GLY A 46 8.42 1.32 -12.76
CA GLY A 46 7.87 1.74 -11.48
C GLY A 46 6.50 2.37 -11.66
N GLU A 47 5.73 2.43 -10.60
CA GLU A 47 4.36 2.92 -10.62
C GLU A 47 4.02 3.65 -9.33
N GLY A 48 3.08 4.59 -9.40
CA GLY A 48 2.53 5.26 -8.23
C GLY A 48 1.20 5.92 -8.53
N ALA A 49 0.26 5.77 -7.61
CA ALA A 49 -1.09 6.32 -7.70
C ALA A 49 -1.15 7.77 -7.18
N PRO A 50 -1.61 8.73 -7.97
CA PRO A 50 -1.88 10.07 -7.49
C PRO A 50 -3.01 10.02 -6.45
N THR A 51 -2.72 10.43 -5.22
CA THR A 51 -3.69 10.41 -4.13
C THR A 51 -3.69 11.75 -3.38
N PRO A 52 -4.29 12.81 -3.97
CA PRO A 52 -4.23 14.16 -3.41
C PRO A 52 -4.69 14.27 -1.95
N GLN A 53 -5.66 13.43 -1.54
CA GLN A 53 -6.22 13.43 -0.19
C GLN A 53 -5.29 12.83 0.87
N ILE A 54 -4.27 12.05 0.45
CA ILE A 54 -3.35 11.35 1.38
C ILE A 54 -1.92 11.86 1.19
N THR A 55 -1.36 11.75 -0.01
CA THR A 55 0.03 12.17 -0.28
C THR A 55 0.14 13.63 -0.74
N GLY A 56 -0.98 14.26 -1.11
CA GLY A 56 -1.01 15.62 -1.66
C GLY A 56 -0.54 15.71 -3.11
N GLU A 57 -0.28 14.57 -3.76
CA GLU A 57 0.26 14.53 -5.12
C GLU A 57 -0.84 14.26 -6.16
N THR A 58 -0.78 15.01 -7.25
CA THR A 58 -1.59 14.83 -8.46
C THR A 58 -0.75 14.21 -9.56
N MET A 59 -1.36 13.69 -10.63
CA MET A 59 -0.64 13.18 -11.80
C MET A 59 0.35 14.23 -12.34
N GLY A 60 -0.08 15.48 -12.47
CA GLY A 60 0.77 16.56 -12.97
C GLY A 60 1.96 16.86 -12.07
N SER A 61 1.77 16.90 -10.74
CA SER A 61 2.88 17.13 -9.80
C SER A 61 3.87 15.97 -9.79
N MET A 62 3.40 14.74 -9.90
CA MET A 62 4.25 13.54 -9.99
C MET A 62 5.09 13.54 -11.27
N MET A 63 4.48 13.82 -12.43
CA MET A 63 5.20 13.96 -13.70
C MET A 63 6.26 15.06 -13.65
N ALA A 64 5.92 16.23 -13.07
CA ALA A 64 6.84 17.33 -12.90
C ALA A 64 8.01 16.96 -11.97
N THR A 65 7.76 16.22 -10.89
CA THR A 65 8.79 15.74 -9.98
C THR A 65 9.76 14.79 -10.68
N VAL A 66 9.26 13.82 -11.44
CA VAL A 66 10.12 12.91 -12.23
C VAL A 66 10.92 13.68 -13.27
N ALA A 67 10.31 14.63 -13.96
CA ALA A 67 11.00 15.48 -14.96
C ALA A 67 12.11 16.34 -14.31
N TYR A 68 11.89 16.84 -13.08
CA TYR A 68 12.90 17.58 -12.31
C TYR A 68 14.08 16.70 -11.90
N ILE A 69 13.83 15.46 -11.48
CA ILE A 69 14.86 14.52 -11.04
C ILE A 69 15.65 13.93 -12.21
N LYS A 70 15.00 13.67 -13.36
CA LYS A 70 15.57 13.00 -14.53
C LYS A 70 16.96 13.50 -14.95
N PRO A 71 17.25 14.81 -15.11
CA PRO A 71 18.55 15.28 -15.56
C PRO A 71 19.72 14.89 -14.66
N HIS A 72 19.43 14.68 -13.35
CA HIS A 72 20.42 14.31 -12.35
C HIS A 72 20.77 12.82 -12.37
N LEU A 73 19.94 12.00 -13.02
CA LEU A 73 20.10 10.54 -13.11
C LEU A 73 20.67 10.08 -14.44
N ILE A 74 20.41 10.80 -15.53
CA ILE A 74 20.93 10.44 -16.86
C ILE A 74 22.45 10.39 -16.82
N GLY A 75 23.03 9.30 -17.36
CA GLY A 75 24.46 9.05 -17.39
C GLY A 75 25.04 8.40 -16.14
N ARG A 76 24.26 8.20 -15.08
CA ARG A 76 24.72 7.48 -13.87
C ARG A 76 24.71 5.97 -14.08
N GLU A 77 25.68 5.32 -13.46
CA GLU A 77 25.78 3.85 -13.44
C GLU A 77 24.88 3.29 -12.36
N ILE A 78 24.08 2.25 -12.70
CA ILE A 78 23.17 1.61 -11.75
C ILE A 78 23.92 0.90 -10.58
N GLU A 79 25.22 0.66 -10.78
CA GLU A 79 26.13 0.13 -9.77
C GLU A 79 26.28 1.07 -8.58
N ASP A 80 26.24 2.41 -8.80
CA ASP A 80 26.27 3.46 -7.78
C ASP A 80 24.91 3.65 -7.07
N PHE A 81 24.17 2.56 -6.90
CA PHE A 81 22.76 2.52 -6.51
C PHE A 81 22.46 3.36 -5.27
N ASP A 82 23.21 3.17 -4.19
CA ASP A 82 22.96 3.87 -2.92
C ASP A 82 23.14 5.40 -3.07
N ALA A 83 24.09 5.82 -3.89
CA ALA A 83 24.30 7.24 -4.20
C ALA A 83 23.13 7.81 -5.03
N ILE A 84 22.59 7.03 -5.97
CA ILE A 84 21.42 7.40 -6.77
C ILE A 84 20.19 7.57 -5.86
N ILE A 85 19.92 6.61 -4.98
CA ILE A 85 18.79 6.68 -4.05
C ILE A 85 18.90 7.89 -3.12
N LYS A 86 20.07 8.11 -2.50
CA LYS A 86 20.31 9.28 -1.67
C LYS A 86 20.09 10.59 -2.43
N LEU A 87 20.54 10.66 -3.67
CA LEU A 87 20.35 11.83 -4.52
C LEU A 87 18.87 12.12 -4.75
N ILE A 88 18.06 11.12 -5.15
CA ILE A 88 16.61 11.26 -5.37
C ILE A 88 15.94 11.86 -4.13
N HIS A 89 16.27 11.34 -2.94
CA HIS A 89 15.67 11.80 -1.71
C HIS A 89 16.12 13.24 -1.31
N SER A 90 17.31 13.66 -1.73
CA SER A 90 17.86 14.99 -1.41
C SER A 90 17.43 16.11 -2.34
N LEU A 91 17.04 15.81 -3.59
CA LEU A 91 16.73 16.80 -4.63
C LEU A 91 15.46 17.61 -4.36
N ILE A 92 14.47 16.99 -3.73
CA ILE A 92 13.18 17.61 -3.47
C ILE A 92 12.58 17.04 -2.17
N VAL A 93 11.94 17.89 -1.36
CA VAL A 93 11.26 17.45 -0.13
C VAL A 93 9.88 16.86 -0.46
N LYS A 94 9.38 15.95 0.38
CA LYS A 94 8.09 15.25 0.16
C LYS A 94 8.04 14.59 -1.23
N ASN A 95 6.95 14.73 -1.98
CA ASN A 95 6.74 14.11 -3.30
C ASN A 95 7.01 12.59 -3.25
N THR A 96 6.44 11.96 -2.23
CA THR A 96 6.75 10.58 -1.84
C THR A 96 6.31 9.57 -2.88
N THR A 97 5.14 9.78 -3.49
CA THR A 97 4.60 8.87 -4.52
C THR A 97 5.44 8.91 -5.81
N ALA A 98 5.82 10.11 -6.26
CA ALA A 98 6.67 10.25 -7.46
C ALA A 98 8.05 9.63 -7.25
N LYS A 99 8.65 9.83 -6.07
CA LYS A 99 9.93 9.21 -5.69
C LYS A 99 9.80 7.69 -5.61
N SER A 100 8.71 7.20 -5.00
CA SER A 100 8.43 5.76 -4.93
C SER A 100 8.38 5.13 -6.32
N ALA A 101 7.62 5.72 -7.25
CA ALA A 101 7.54 5.23 -8.62
C ALA A 101 8.92 5.17 -9.30
N LEU A 102 9.74 6.21 -9.14
CA LEU A 102 11.10 6.24 -9.69
C LEU A 102 12.02 5.22 -9.01
N GLU A 103 11.95 5.10 -7.69
CA GLU A 103 12.78 4.17 -6.92
C GLU A 103 12.42 2.70 -7.23
N ILE A 104 11.14 2.38 -7.37
CA ILE A 104 10.67 1.04 -7.78
C ILE A 104 11.29 0.66 -9.13
N ALA A 105 11.30 1.58 -10.12
CA ALA A 105 11.92 1.33 -11.42
C ALA A 105 13.43 1.05 -11.32
N LEU A 106 14.13 1.76 -10.44
CA LEU A 106 15.57 1.56 -10.21
C LEU A 106 15.85 0.23 -9.50
N TYR A 107 15.03 -0.16 -8.54
CA TYR A 107 15.13 -1.46 -7.89
C TYR A 107 14.86 -2.61 -8.88
N ASP A 108 13.91 -2.46 -9.78
CA ASP A 108 13.64 -3.40 -10.87
C ASP A 108 14.87 -3.57 -11.77
N LEU A 109 15.49 -2.44 -12.21
CA LEU A 109 16.75 -2.45 -12.96
C LEU A 109 17.89 -3.14 -12.20
N LYS A 110 18.07 -2.78 -10.92
CA LYS A 110 19.15 -3.35 -10.09
C LYS A 110 19.00 -4.85 -9.92
N ALA A 111 17.77 -5.33 -9.73
CA ALA A 111 17.51 -6.77 -9.62
C ALA A 111 17.73 -7.49 -10.97
N LYS A 112 17.30 -6.89 -12.08
CA LYS A 112 17.54 -7.40 -13.45
C LYS A 112 19.04 -7.46 -13.79
N SER A 113 19.83 -6.46 -13.41
CA SER A 113 21.29 -6.47 -13.59
C SER A 113 21.97 -7.62 -12.89
N LYS A 114 21.43 -8.02 -11.73
CA LYS A 114 21.90 -9.19 -10.96
C LYS A 114 21.28 -10.51 -11.41
N LYS A 115 20.36 -10.48 -12.38
CA LYS A 115 19.59 -11.66 -12.82
C LYS A 115 18.87 -12.37 -11.66
N LEU A 116 18.32 -11.59 -10.75
CA LEU A 116 17.59 -12.06 -9.58
C LEU A 116 16.18 -11.50 -9.54
N PRO A 117 15.20 -12.23 -9.00
CA PRO A 117 13.96 -11.63 -8.53
C PRO A 117 14.26 -10.58 -7.45
N LEU A 118 13.49 -9.50 -7.40
CA LEU A 118 13.74 -8.41 -6.47
C LEU A 118 13.73 -8.89 -5.00
N PHE A 119 12.77 -9.75 -4.62
CA PHE A 119 12.72 -10.24 -3.23
C PHE A 119 14.00 -11.01 -2.82
N ARG A 120 14.59 -11.81 -3.74
CA ARG A 120 15.84 -12.51 -3.45
C ARG A 120 17.03 -11.54 -3.34
N MET A 121 17.07 -10.52 -4.18
CA MET A 121 18.09 -9.47 -4.06
C MET A 121 17.99 -8.75 -2.70
N LEU A 122 16.78 -8.60 -2.16
CA LEU A 122 16.51 -8.00 -0.85
C LEU A 122 16.67 -8.99 0.32
N GLY A 123 17.01 -10.25 0.07
CA GLY A 123 17.21 -11.30 1.09
C GLY A 123 15.95 -12.08 1.47
N GLY A 124 14.84 -11.87 0.76
CA GLY A 124 13.59 -12.59 0.98
C GLY A 124 13.63 -14.03 0.45
N THR A 125 12.83 -14.89 1.07
CA THR A 125 12.70 -16.32 0.70
C THR A 125 11.26 -16.77 0.57
N GLN A 126 10.32 -16.08 1.24
CA GLN A 126 8.90 -16.40 1.17
C GLN A 126 8.33 -15.97 -0.18
N THR A 127 7.59 -16.89 -0.83
CA THR A 127 7.00 -16.67 -2.15
C THR A 127 5.47 -16.74 -2.16
N LYS A 128 4.84 -17.16 -1.06
CA LYS A 128 3.39 -17.34 -0.95
C LYS A 128 2.84 -16.41 0.11
N PHE A 129 1.85 -15.62 -0.27
CA PHE A 129 1.22 -14.63 0.60
C PHE A 129 -0.30 -14.74 0.49
N SER A 130 -0.98 -14.23 1.52
CA SER A 130 -2.42 -13.99 1.49
C SER A 130 -2.67 -12.52 1.79
N THR A 131 -3.56 -11.90 1.03
CA THR A 131 -4.03 -10.53 1.26
C THR A 131 -5.48 -10.53 1.71
N ASP A 132 -5.93 -9.45 2.33
CA ASP A 132 -7.35 -9.16 2.52
C ASP A 132 -7.98 -8.64 1.21
N ILE A 133 -9.25 -8.27 1.31
CA ILE A 133 -9.99 -7.52 0.29
C ILE A 133 -10.75 -6.38 0.93
N THR A 134 -10.69 -5.20 0.32
CA THR A 134 -11.40 -4.01 0.77
C THR A 134 -12.86 -4.05 0.34
N ILE A 135 -13.76 -3.92 1.31
CA ILE A 135 -15.19 -3.71 1.12
C ILE A 135 -15.44 -2.21 1.19
N SER A 136 -15.74 -1.61 0.05
CA SER A 136 -16.04 -0.19 -0.09
C SER A 136 -17.27 0.22 0.71
N MET A 137 -17.28 1.46 1.20
CA MET A 137 -18.42 2.01 1.93
C MET A 137 -19.66 2.09 1.04
N SER A 138 -20.79 1.54 1.53
CA SER A 138 -22.07 1.55 0.85
C SER A 138 -23.21 1.33 1.86
N GLU A 139 -24.45 1.10 1.37
CA GLU A 139 -25.55 0.63 2.20
C GLU A 139 -25.25 -0.75 2.77
N ILE A 140 -25.75 -1.02 3.98
CA ILE A 140 -25.40 -2.23 4.77
C ILE A 140 -25.68 -3.51 3.99
N ASP A 141 -26.85 -3.64 3.37
CA ASP A 141 -27.24 -4.84 2.61
C ASP A 141 -26.27 -5.12 1.45
N LYS A 142 -25.83 -4.05 0.75
CA LYS A 142 -24.85 -4.19 -0.32
C LYS A 142 -23.49 -4.63 0.23
N MET A 143 -23.05 -4.04 1.32
CA MET A 143 -21.77 -4.44 1.94
C MET A 143 -21.77 -5.90 2.39
N ILE A 144 -22.90 -6.40 2.93
CA ILE A 144 -23.07 -7.82 3.28
C ILE A 144 -22.96 -8.71 2.03
N VAL A 145 -23.61 -8.33 0.93
CA VAL A 145 -23.49 -9.06 -0.34
C VAL A 145 -22.06 -9.08 -0.85
N ASP A 146 -21.36 -7.94 -0.79
CA ASP A 146 -19.95 -7.82 -1.19
C ASP A 146 -19.05 -8.69 -0.30
N CYS A 147 -19.29 -8.73 1.02
CA CYS A 147 -18.59 -9.60 1.97
C CYS A 147 -18.78 -11.08 1.63
N HIS A 148 -20.02 -11.53 1.39
CA HIS A 148 -20.30 -12.92 1.01
C HIS A 148 -19.62 -13.28 -0.32
N SER A 149 -19.63 -12.37 -1.28
CA SER A 149 -18.93 -12.55 -2.57
C SER A 149 -17.43 -12.72 -2.38
N ALA A 150 -16.82 -11.91 -1.52
CA ALA A 150 -15.39 -12.01 -1.19
C ALA A 150 -15.06 -13.34 -0.48
N VAL A 151 -15.89 -13.77 0.48
CA VAL A 151 -15.71 -15.05 1.17
C VAL A 151 -15.85 -16.23 0.20
N ALA A 152 -16.79 -16.17 -0.75
CA ALA A 152 -16.95 -17.19 -1.79
C ALA A 152 -15.74 -17.30 -2.72
N LEU A 153 -14.99 -16.20 -2.92
CA LEU A 153 -13.72 -16.15 -3.64
C LEU A 153 -12.51 -16.61 -2.79
N GLY A 154 -12.74 -17.02 -1.54
CA GLY A 154 -11.69 -17.57 -0.68
C GLY A 154 -10.95 -16.55 0.20
N TYR A 155 -11.46 -15.31 0.33
CA TYR A 155 -10.94 -14.36 1.32
C TYR A 155 -11.43 -14.74 2.71
N ASN A 156 -10.52 -14.78 3.66
CA ASN A 156 -10.80 -15.02 5.08
C ASN A 156 -10.56 -13.79 5.96
N THR A 157 -10.16 -12.69 5.35
CA THR A 157 -9.92 -11.40 5.99
C THR A 157 -10.54 -10.31 5.13
N LEU A 158 -11.41 -9.51 5.69
CA LEU A 158 -12.12 -8.44 5.01
C LEU A 158 -11.79 -7.10 5.65
N LYS A 159 -11.36 -6.12 4.85
CA LYS A 159 -11.11 -4.75 5.28
C LYS A 159 -12.37 -3.92 5.02
N ILE A 160 -13.05 -3.52 6.09
CA ILE A 160 -14.33 -2.82 6.02
C ILE A 160 -14.06 -1.31 6.11
N LYS A 161 -14.42 -0.57 5.05
CA LYS A 161 -14.36 0.88 5.05
C LYS A 161 -15.51 1.48 5.87
N ILE A 162 -15.16 2.32 6.83
CA ILE A 162 -16.02 3.05 7.75
C ILE A 162 -15.47 4.50 7.86
N GLY A 163 -16.00 5.32 8.77
CA GLY A 163 -15.48 6.69 8.99
C GLY A 163 -16.39 7.80 8.48
N ASP A 164 -17.65 7.49 8.19
CA ASP A 164 -18.66 8.49 7.80
C ASP A 164 -19.47 8.97 9.00
N ASN A 165 -20.26 8.08 9.58
CA ASN A 165 -21.10 8.38 10.74
C ASN A 165 -20.89 7.31 11.81
N PRO A 166 -20.38 7.67 13.02
CA PRO A 166 -20.04 6.69 14.05
C PRO A 166 -21.19 5.75 14.42
N GLN A 167 -22.44 6.24 14.49
CA GLN A 167 -23.58 5.42 14.86
C GLN A 167 -23.91 4.41 13.74
N LYS A 168 -23.94 4.87 12.48
CA LYS A 168 -24.15 3.99 11.34
C LYS A 168 -23.00 3.00 11.14
N ASP A 169 -21.78 3.40 11.48
CA ASP A 169 -20.62 2.54 11.37
C ASP A 169 -20.67 1.38 12.38
N VAL A 170 -21.17 1.62 13.61
CA VAL A 170 -21.46 0.56 14.58
C VAL A 170 -22.51 -0.42 14.04
N GLU A 171 -23.65 0.10 13.55
CA GLU A 171 -24.70 -0.73 12.97
C GLU A 171 -24.19 -1.55 11.79
N ARG A 172 -23.40 -0.94 10.92
CA ARG A 172 -22.75 -1.58 9.74
C ARG A 172 -21.85 -2.74 10.16
N VAL A 173 -20.96 -2.52 11.10
CA VAL A 173 -20.02 -3.57 11.57
C VAL A 173 -20.76 -4.70 12.28
N ILE A 174 -21.76 -4.39 13.12
CA ILE A 174 -22.58 -5.41 13.77
C ILE A 174 -23.33 -6.28 12.74
N ALA A 175 -23.95 -5.65 11.75
CA ALA A 175 -24.70 -6.36 10.72
C ALA A 175 -23.78 -7.26 9.86
N ILE A 176 -22.63 -6.74 9.43
CA ILE A 176 -21.64 -7.50 8.66
C ILE A 176 -21.11 -8.68 9.50
N HIS A 177 -20.70 -8.43 10.76
CA HIS A 177 -20.20 -9.49 11.63
C HIS A 177 -21.26 -10.57 11.89
N GLY A 178 -22.52 -10.16 12.05
CA GLY A 178 -23.65 -11.11 12.26
C GLY A 178 -23.99 -11.95 11.02
N ALA A 179 -23.65 -11.48 9.83
CA ALA A 179 -23.90 -12.15 8.55
C ALA A 179 -22.76 -13.11 8.14
N LEU A 180 -21.60 -13.06 8.78
CA LEU A 180 -20.41 -13.83 8.41
C LEU A 180 -20.11 -14.96 9.41
N ASP A 181 -19.37 -15.96 8.94
CA ASP A 181 -18.83 -17.00 9.79
C ASP A 181 -17.79 -16.42 10.77
N LYS A 182 -17.75 -16.93 12.00
CA LYS A 182 -16.85 -16.44 13.09
C LYS A 182 -15.36 -16.56 12.81
N ASN A 183 -14.96 -17.35 11.80
CA ASN A 183 -13.57 -17.49 11.36
C ASN A 183 -13.13 -16.40 10.38
N ILE A 184 -14.06 -15.60 9.86
CA ILE A 184 -13.73 -14.46 9.00
C ILE A 184 -13.24 -13.29 9.87
N LYS A 185 -12.05 -12.83 9.58
CA LYS A 185 -11.44 -11.68 10.26
C LYS A 185 -11.92 -10.37 9.66
N LEU A 186 -12.23 -9.43 10.52
CA LEU A 186 -12.55 -8.07 10.12
C LEU A 186 -11.40 -7.13 10.49
N ARG A 187 -10.98 -6.32 9.54
CA ARG A 187 -10.13 -5.14 9.68
C ARG A 187 -11.01 -3.92 9.47
N LEU A 188 -10.97 -2.96 10.35
CA LEU A 188 -11.76 -1.74 10.21
C LEU A 188 -10.84 -0.61 9.78
N ASP A 189 -11.25 0.19 8.78
CA ASP A 189 -10.48 1.34 8.33
C ASP A 189 -11.37 2.57 8.23
N ALA A 190 -11.11 3.52 9.12
CA ALA A 190 -11.88 4.75 9.24
C ALA A 190 -11.32 5.91 8.39
N ASN A 191 -10.14 5.77 7.81
CA ASN A 191 -9.46 6.81 6.99
C ASN A 191 -9.61 8.21 7.60
N GLN A 192 -9.25 8.37 8.87
CA GLN A 192 -9.28 9.64 9.60
C GLN A 192 -10.68 10.21 9.89
N GLY A 193 -11.75 9.40 9.80
CA GLY A 193 -13.13 9.89 9.80
C GLY A 193 -13.67 10.32 11.17
N TRP A 194 -12.98 10.03 12.30
CA TRP A 194 -13.51 10.25 13.64
C TRP A 194 -12.59 11.10 14.52
N SER A 195 -13.14 11.59 15.62
CA SER A 195 -12.34 12.05 16.76
C SER A 195 -11.94 10.89 17.67
N ALA A 196 -10.93 11.10 18.52
CA ALA A 196 -10.48 10.08 19.48
C ALA A 196 -11.61 9.60 20.42
N LYS A 197 -12.49 10.53 20.86
CA LYS A 197 -13.64 10.20 21.71
C LYS A 197 -14.67 9.34 20.99
N GLN A 198 -15.04 9.71 19.75
CA GLN A 198 -15.96 8.94 18.93
C GLN A 198 -15.41 7.52 18.64
N SER A 199 -14.12 7.41 18.38
CA SER A 199 -13.44 6.11 18.17
C SER A 199 -13.59 5.19 19.39
N VAL A 200 -13.32 5.70 20.59
CA VAL A 200 -13.49 4.93 21.85
C VAL A 200 -14.94 4.52 22.07
N GLU A 201 -15.89 5.45 21.88
CA GLU A 201 -17.32 5.17 22.05
C GLU A 201 -17.81 4.08 21.09
N LEU A 202 -17.40 4.14 19.81
CA LEU A 202 -17.73 3.17 18.77
C LEU A 202 -17.11 1.80 19.08
N LEU A 203 -15.80 1.75 19.36
CA LEU A 203 -15.12 0.48 19.64
C LEU A 203 -15.69 -0.18 20.91
N HIS A 204 -15.98 0.57 21.97
CA HIS A 204 -16.68 0.04 23.14
C HIS A 204 -18.10 -0.48 22.80
N ALA A 205 -18.81 0.14 21.85
CA ALA A 205 -20.10 -0.37 21.42
C ALA A 205 -19.99 -1.74 20.74
N LEU A 206 -18.95 -1.95 19.91
CA LEU A 206 -18.63 -3.24 19.28
C LEU A 206 -18.17 -4.27 20.31
N GLU A 207 -17.27 -3.89 21.22
CA GLU A 207 -16.73 -4.76 22.27
C GLU A 207 -17.83 -5.28 23.20
N ARG A 208 -18.85 -4.45 23.53
CA ARG A 208 -20.04 -4.91 24.29
C ARG A 208 -20.86 -5.99 23.57
N GLN A 209 -20.74 -6.09 22.26
CA GLN A 209 -21.33 -7.16 21.44
C GLN A 209 -20.37 -8.34 21.21
N ASN A 210 -19.22 -8.36 21.91
CA ASN A 210 -18.13 -9.31 21.70
C ASN A 210 -17.55 -9.28 20.26
N ILE A 211 -17.58 -8.11 19.61
CA ILE A 211 -16.98 -7.89 18.29
C ILE A 211 -15.64 -7.17 18.51
N ILE A 212 -14.54 -7.91 18.30
CA ILE A 212 -13.19 -7.37 18.34
C ILE A 212 -12.58 -7.58 16.95
N ALA A 213 -12.35 -6.49 16.25
CA ALA A 213 -11.69 -6.52 14.94
C ALA A 213 -10.20 -6.91 15.10
N GLU A 214 -9.57 -7.40 14.03
CA GLU A 214 -8.13 -7.67 14.01
C GLU A 214 -7.34 -6.39 14.33
N PHE A 215 -7.82 -5.25 13.84
CA PHE A 215 -7.40 -3.89 14.22
C PHE A 215 -8.41 -2.84 13.74
N ILE A 216 -8.26 -1.62 14.27
CA ILE A 216 -8.82 -0.39 13.71
C ILE A 216 -7.67 0.43 13.08
N GLU A 217 -7.79 0.77 11.79
CA GLU A 217 -6.81 1.54 11.03
C GLU A 217 -7.20 3.02 11.02
N GLN A 218 -6.24 3.87 11.36
CA GLN A 218 -6.27 5.34 11.31
C GLN A 218 -7.63 5.97 11.61
N PRO A 219 -8.15 5.83 12.83
CA PRO A 219 -9.48 6.35 13.17
C PRO A 219 -9.55 7.88 13.26
N VAL A 220 -8.42 8.53 13.60
CA VAL A 220 -8.31 9.99 13.79
C VAL A 220 -7.44 10.64 12.74
N ALA A 221 -7.46 11.98 12.65
CA ALA A 221 -6.61 12.76 11.77
C ALA A 221 -5.14 12.35 11.87
N ALA A 222 -4.41 12.43 10.75
CA ALA A 222 -3.02 11.96 10.63
C ALA A 222 -2.07 12.62 11.65
N ASP A 223 -2.32 13.85 12.05
CA ASP A 223 -1.51 14.61 13.00
C ASP A 223 -1.99 14.48 14.47
N ASP A 224 -3.13 13.81 14.73
CA ASP A 224 -3.67 13.59 16.08
C ASP A 224 -3.01 12.37 16.77
N ILE A 225 -1.72 12.49 17.04
CA ILE A 225 -0.91 11.44 17.69
C ILE A 225 -1.37 11.17 19.12
N GLU A 226 -1.76 12.21 19.85
CA GLU A 226 -2.29 12.08 21.21
C GLU A 226 -3.66 11.38 21.19
N GLY A 227 -4.47 11.61 20.15
CA GLY A 227 -5.71 10.89 19.92
C GLY A 227 -5.49 9.40 19.67
N LEU A 228 -4.48 9.01 18.88
CA LEU A 228 -4.11 7.60 18.71
C LEU A 228 -3.77 6.95 20.05
N LYS A 229 -2.91 7.59 20.85
CA LYS A 229 -2.55 7.09 22.17
C LYS A 229 -3.77 7.00 23.09
N TYR A 230 -4.62 8.04 23.10
CA TYR A 230 -5.84 8.07 23.90
C TYR A 230 -6.77 6.89 23.59
N ILE A 231 -6.91 6.53 22.31
CA ILE A 231 -7.72 5.38 21.89
C ILE A 231 -7.08 4.09 22.37
N LYS A 232 -5.81 3.87 22.04
CA LYS A 232 -5.09 2.64 22.38
C LYS A 232 -5.15 2.28 23.86
N GLU A 233 -5.08 3.27 24.75
CA GLU A 233 -5.13 3.07 26.19
C GLU A 233 -6.52 2.66 26.72
N ARG A 234 -7.58 2.73 25.86
CA ARG A 234 -8.98 2.61 26.31
C ARG A 234 -9.78 1.51 25.63
N VAL A 235 -9.26 0.90 24.58
CA VAL A 235 -9.97 -0.11 23.81
C VAL A 235 -9.20 -1.43 23.77
N GLN A 236 -9.90 -2.55 23.51
CA GLN A 236 -9.28 -3.86 23.34
C GLN A 236 -8.83 -4.10 21.90
N THR A 237 -9.53 -3.48 20.92
CA THR A 237 -9.21 -3.59 19.50
C THR A 237 -7.85 -2.96 19.21
N PRO A 238 -6.88 -3.71 18.64
CA PRO A 238 -5.56 -3.17 18.32
C PRO A 238 -5.64 -2.00 17.35
N LEU A 239 -4.70 -1.06 17.45
CA LEU A 239 -4.65 0.16 16.67
C LEU A 239 -3.52 0.11 15.63
N LEU A 240 -3.85 0.33 14.36
CA LEU A 240 -2.91 0.41 13.25
C LEU A 240 -2.82 1.86 12.75
N ALA A 241 -1.59 2.40 12.64
CA ALA A 241 -1.35 3.72 12.04
C ALA A 241 -1.04 3.60 10.55
N ASP A 242 -1.75 4.37 9.74
CA ASP A 242 -1.54 4.52 8.29
C ASP A 242 -1.09 5.95 7.94
N GLU A 243 -2.02 6.89 7.85
CA GLU A 243 -1.75 8.25 7.39
C GLU A 243 -0.91 9.07 8.38
N SER A 244 -0.73 8.61 9.61
CA SER A 244 0.19 9.24 10.58
C SER A 244 1.66 8.90 10.35
N ILE A 245 2.00 8.04 9.38
CA ILE A 245 3.37 7.58 9.12
C ILE A 245 3.74 7.78 7.65
N PHE A 246 4.55 8.82 7.38
CA PHE A 246 5.15 9.09 6.07
C PHE A 246 6.69 9.00 6.11
N SER A 247 7.26 8.95 7.30
CA SER A 247 8.72 8.91 7.48
C SER A 247 9.13 8.06 8.67
N ILE A 248 10.40 7.72 8.72
CA ILE A 248 11.03 7.06 9.87
C ILE A 248 10.85 7.86 11.17
N ASN A 249 10.86 9.21 11.08
CA ASN A 249 10.68 10.06 12.26
C ASN A 249 9.24 10.02 12.78
N ASP A 250 8.25 9.99 11.90
CA ASP A 250 6.84 9.85 12.30
C ASP A 250 6.63 8.52 13.02
N ALA A 251 7.14 7.43 12.44
CA ALA A 251 7.03 6.11 13.04
C ALA A 251 7.75 6.05 14.41
N ARG A 252 8.98 6.57 14.50
CA ARG A 252 9.74 6.60 15.75
C ARG A 252 8.96 7.30 16.85
N ARG A 253 8.36 8.45 16.56
CA ARG A 253 7.56 9.20 17.53
C ARG A 253 6.38 8.37 18.06
N LEU A 254 5.61 7.73 17.16
CA LEU A 254 4.48 6.88 17.55
C LEU A 254 4.90 5.65 18.36
N LEU A 255 6.01 5.02 17.97
CA LEU A 255 6.56 3.84 18.62
C LEU A 255 7.11 4.17 20.02
N GLU A 256 7.86 5.26 20.17
CA GLU A 256 8.38 5.74 21.47
C GLU A 256 7.24 6.12 22.43
N MET A 257 6.17 6.71 21.92
CA MET A 257 4.96 7.02 22.70
C MET A 257 4.11 5.79 23.01
N GLN A 258 4.41 4.63 22.40
CA GLN A 258 3.58 3.42 22.46
C GLN A 258 2.12 3.69 22.05
N ALA A 259 1.92 4.57 21.06
CA ALA A 259 0.60 5.05 20.67
C ALA A 259 -0.15 4.10 19.71
N ILE A 260 0.51 3.04 19.21
CA ILE A 260 -0.01 2.12 18.21
C ILE A 260 0.40 0.67 18.49
N ASP A 261 -0.29 -0.29 17.90
CA ASP A 261 0.02 -1.72 17.94
C ASP A 261 0.62 -2.24 16.65
N TYR A 262 0.29 -1.61 15.52
CA TYR A 262 0.74 -1.98 14.19
C TYR A 262 1.10 -0.75 13.34
N VAL A 263 1.98 -0.95 12.38
CA VAL A 263 2.39 0.06 11.37
C VAL A 263 1.93 -0.39 9.99
N ASN A 264 1.23 0.47 9.24
CA ASN A 264 0.95 0.24 7.82
C ASN A 264 2.04 0.89 6.94
N ILE A 265 2.86 0.06 6.33
CA ILE A 265 3.88 0.46 5.35
C ILE A 265 3.22 0.55 3.97
N LYS A 266 3.30 1.72 3.32
CA LYS A 266 2.90 1.89 1.92
C LYS A 266 4.04 2.58 1.17
N LEU A 267 4.47 2.02 0.04
CA LEU A 267 5.61 2.53 -0.74
C LEU A 267 5.40 3.98 -1.17
N ALA A 268 4.16 4.33 -1.54
CA ALA A 268 3.79 5.70 -1.88
C ALA A 268 3.98 6.70 -0.73
N LYS A 269 3.85 6.28 0.53
CA LYS A 269 4.09 7.12 1.71
C LYS A 269 5.56 7.19 2.07
N THR A 270 6.25 6.06 2.05
CA THR A 270 7.66 5.93 2.42
C THR A 270 8.63 6.40 1.34
N ALA A 271 8.12 7.00 0.25
CA ALA A 271 8.93 7.43 -0.89
C ALA A 271 9.76 6.30 -1.55
N GLY A 272 9.32 5.04 -1.41
CA GLY A 272 9.91 3.89 -2.07
C GLY A 272 10.32 2.75 -1.14
N ILE A 273 11.06 1.81 -1.71
CA ILE A 273 11.43 0.54 -1.09
C ILE A 273 12.47 0.73 0.03
N THR A 274 13.46 1.61 -0.17
CA THR A 274 14.55 1.82 0.80
C THR A 274 14.00 2.23 2.16
N GLN A 275 13.19 3.28 2.22
CA GLN A 275 12.61 3.73 3.47
C GLN A 275 11.56 2.76 4.02
N ALA A 276 10.86 2.00 3.17
CA ALA A 276 9.95 0.95 3.62
C ALA A 276 10.68 -0.17 4.37
N LEU A 277 11.86 -0.60 3.87
CA LEU A 277 12.71 -1.57 4.55
C LEU A 277 13.24 -1.04 5.88
N GLU A 278 13.70 0.22 5.92
CA GLU A 278 14.17 0.89 7.15
C GLU A 278 13.04 1.03 8.18
N LEU A 279 11.81 1.33 7.74
CA LEU A 279 10.64 1.43 8.59
C LEU A 279 10.28 0.07 9.20
N ALA A 280 10.36 -1.01 8.42
CA ALA A 280 10.16 -2.36 8.91
C ALA A 280 11.21 -2.74 9.98
N ASP A 281 12.48 -2.40 9.76
CA ASP A 281 13.56 -2.64 10.72
C ASP A 281 13.40 -1.81 12.00
N LEU A 282 12.99 -0.55 11.88
CA LEU A 282 12.66 0.28 13.03
C LEU A 282 11.51 -0.34 13.85
N SER A 283 10.41 -0.69 13.19
CA SER A 283 9.25 -1.31 13.85
C SER A 283 9.63 -2.61 14.57
N LYS A 284 10.47 -3.44 13.94
CA LYS A 284 11.03 -4.65 14.54
C LYS A 284 11.81 -4.36 15.81
N SER A 285 12.60 -3.29 15.85
CA SER A 285 13.39 -2.91 17.04
C SER A 285 12.52 -2.53 18.24
N PHE A 286 11.27 -2.13 18.00
CA PHE A 286 10.26 -1.87 19.03
C PHE A 286 9.33 -3.06 19.29
N GLY A 287 9.48 -4.18 18.57
CA GLY A 287 8.59 -5.35 18.67
C GLY A 287 7.19 -5.13 18.08
N VAL A 288 7.00 -4.09 17.28
CA VAL A 288 5.72 -3.72 16.66
C VAL A 288 5.66 -4.29 15.25
N LYS A 289 4.69 -5.17 14.99
CA LYS A 289 4.50 -5.79 13.68
C LYS A 289 3.99 -4.78 12.64
N CYS A 290 4.23 -5.12 11.37
CA CYS A 290 3.81 -4.31 10.23
C CYS A 290 2.78 -5.03 9.37
N MET A 291 1.91 -4.24 8.77
CA MET A 291 1.19 -4.55 7.55
C MET A 291 1.90 -3.85 6.39
N ILE A 292 1.91 -4.45 5.21
CA ILE A 292 2.20 -3.73 3.98
C ILE A 292 0.89 -3.54 3.23
N GLY A 293 0.58 -2.27 2.95
CA GLY A 293 -0.58 -1.87 2.17
C GLY A 293 -0.20 -1.18 0.87
N CYS A 294 -1.23 -0.88 0.07
CA CYS A 294 -1.10 -0.08 -1.14
C CYS A 294 -2.09 1.08 -1.14
N MET A 295 -1.90 2.03 -2.04
CA MET A 295 -2.98 2.89 -2.50
C MET A 295 -3.86 2.09 -3.46
N LEU A 296 -4.77 2.74 -4.16
CA LEU A 296 -5.42 2.12 -5.31
C LEU A 296 -4.40 2.14 -6.47
N GLU A 297 -3.55 1.12 -6.51
CA GLU A 297 -2.35 1.04 -7.35
C GLU A 297 -2.43 -0.14 -8.31
N GLY A 298 -1.74 -0.01 -9.43
CA GLY A 298 -1.63 -1.08 -10.42
C GLY A 298 -0.58 -2.15 -10.08
N PRO A 299 -0.40 -3.11 -11.00
CA PRO A 299 0.37 -4.32 -10.75
C PRO A 299 1.86 -4.10 -10.46
N ILE A 300 2.49 -3.01 -10.95
CA ILE A 300 3.92 -2.75 -10.73
C ILE A 300 4.17 -2.37 -9.29
N SER A 301 3.37 -1.44 -8.76
CA SER A 301 3.52 -0.98 -7.38
C SER A 301 3.14 -2.07 -6.38
N VAL A 302 2.03 -2.79 -6.63
CA VAL A 302 1.62 -3.91 -5.79
C VAL A 302 2.68 -5.02 -5.80
N ALA A 303 3.27 -5.34 -6.96
CA ALA A 303 4.38 -6.28 -7.06
C ALA A 303 5.56 -5.86 -6.16
N ALA A 304 5.97 -4.59 -6.23
CA ALA A 304 7.04 -4.07 -5.37
C ALA A 304 6.72 -4.25 -3.87
N GLY A 305 5.47 -4.01 -3.47
CA GLY A 305 5.00 -4.26 -2.11
C GLY A 305 5.15 -5.73 -1.68
N VAL A 306 4.76 -6.69 -2.54
CA VAL A 306 4.91 -8.12 -2.24
C VAL A 306 6.39 -8.52 -2.12
N HIS A 307 7.28 -7.98 -2.96
CA HIS A 307 8.72 -8.21 -2.85
C HIS A 307 9.30 -7.69 -1.51
N VAL A 308 8.83 -6.53 -1.04
CA VAL A 308 9.20 -5.99 0.28
C VAL A 308 8.64 -6.86 1.40
N ALA A 309 7.39 -7.35 1.28
CA ALA A 309 6.81 -8.30 2.25
C ALA A 309 7.66 -9.56 2.37
N SER A 310 8.17 -10.10 1.25
CA SER A 310 9.07 -11.26 1.26
C SER A 310 10.40 -10.96 1.97
N ALA A 311 10.98 -9.79 1.69
CA ALA A 311 12.26 -9.38 2.29
C ALA A 311 12.17 -9.16 3.81
N LYS A 312 11.00 -8.81 4.33
CA LYS A 312 10.74 -8.50 5.74
C LYS A 312 9.64 -9.38 6.35
N ALA A 313 9.53 -10.63 5.90
CA ALA A 313 8.49 -11.57 6.34
C ALA A 313 8.55 -11.91 7.85
N ASP A 314 9.64 -11.58 8.51
CA ASP A 314 9.81 -11.73 9.96
C ASP A 314 9.08 -10.64 10.77
N ILE A 315 8.74 -9.52 10.16
CA ILE A 315 8.04 -8.40 10.81
C ILE A 315 6.77 -7.97 10.07
N ILE A 316 6.76 -8.03 8.73
CA ILE A 316 5.56 -7.80 7.92
C ILE A 316 4.71 -9.07 7.94
N SER A 317 3.70 -9.10 8.80
CA SER A 317 2.85 -10.28 9.04
C SER A 317 1.47 -10.19 8.38
N MET A 318 1.11 -9.02 7.84
CA MET A 318 -0.19 -8.74 7.25
C MET A 318 -0.01 -8.02 5.90
N LEU A 319 -0.86 -8.37 4.94
CA LEU A 319 -0.91 -7.72 3.64
C LEU A 319 -2.32 -7.12 3.40
N ASP A 320 -2.32 -5.93 2.79
CA ASP A 320 -3.47 -5.19 2.26
C ASP A 320 -3.06 -4.72 0.84
N LEU A 321 -2.90 -5.74 -0.04
CA LEU A 321 -2.38 -5.59 -1.41
C LEU A 321 -3.43 -6.09 -2.43
N ASP A 322 -4.66 -5.67 -2.25
CA ASP A 322 -5.85 -6.11 -2.98
C ASP A 322 -6.14 -5.30 -4.25
N ALA A 323 -5.46 -4.19 -4.48
CA ALA A 323 -5.80 -3.24 -5.56
C ALA A 323 -5.88 -3.89 -6.94
N VAL A 324 -5.00 -4.87 -7.25
CA VAL A 324 -5.05 -5.62 -8.51
C VAL A 324 -6.34 -6.45 -8.64
N SER A 325 -6.84 -7.01 -7.54
CA SER A 325 -8.11 -7.78 -7.52
C SER A 325 -9.34 -6.90 -7.73
N LEU A 326 -9.24 -5.60 -7.48
CA LEU A 326 -10.34 -4.64 -7.72
C LEU A 326 -10.47 -4.22 -9.20
N LEU A 327 -9.47 -4.50 -10.04
CA LEU A 327 -9.49 -4.15 -11.47
C LEU A 327 -10.45 -5.06 -12.24
N ALA A 328 -11.20 -4.47 -13.17
CA ALA A 328 -12.07 -5.21 -14.08
C ALA A 328 -11.30 -6.00 -15.15
N SER A 329 -10.07 -5.55 -15.47
CA SER A 329 -9.16 -6.24 -16.37
C SER A 329 -7.72 -5.94 -15.97
N HIS A 330 -6.82 -6.90 -16.16
CA HIS A 330 -5.40 -6.71 -15.90
C HIS A 330 -4.77 -5.84 -17.00
N PRO A 331 -4.17 -4.69 -16.65
CA PRO A 331 -3.64 -3.76 -17.65
C PRO A 331 -2.30 -4.21 -18.24
N MET A 332 -1.66 -5.23 -17.68
CA MET A 332 -0.38 -5.77 -18.15
C MET A 332 -0.17 -7.22 -17.72
N GLU A 333 0.76 -7.91 -18.40
CA GLU A 333 1.19 -9.25 -17.98
C GLU A 333 2.21 -9.17 -16.84
N THR A 334 2.04 -10.08 -15.87
CA THR A 334 2.99 -10.25 -14.77
C THR A 334 3.35 -11.71 -14.62
N SER A 335 4.53 -12.00 -14.07
CA SER A 335 4.94 -13.34 -13.65
C SER A 335 4.54 -13.61 -12.19
N ILE A 336 3.95 -12.63 -11.51
CA ILE A 336 3.33 -12.78 -10.19
C ILE A 336 1.91 -13.25 -10.42
N ASP A 337 1.50 -14.30 -9.72
CA ASP A 337 0.12 -14.76 -9.75
C ASP A 337 -0.69 -14.04 -8.66
N PHE A 338 -1.61 -13.19 -9.09
CA PHE A 338 -2.59 -12.51 -8.24
C PHE A 338 -3.92 -13.28 -8.36
N ASN A 339 -4.08 -14.32 -7.56
CA ASN A 339 -5.25 -15.18 -7.59
C ASN A 339 -6.10 -14.95 -6.34
N GLU A 340 -7.04 -14.02 -6.42
CA GLU A 340 -7.93 -13.61 -5.34
C GLU A 340 -7.13 -13.30 -4.05
N SER A 341 -7.40 -14.02 -2.96
CA SER A 341 -6.72 -13.81 -1.68
C SER A 341 -5.24 -14.24 -1.67
N LYS A 342 -4.74 -14.88 -2.74
CA LYS A 342 -3.39 -15.45 -2.79
C LYS A 342 -2.52 -14.70 -3.77
N ILE A 343 -1.29 -14.43 -3.35
CA ILE A 343 -0.26 -13.82 -4.19
C ILE A 343 0.96 -14.75 -4.19
N LEU A 344 1.41 -15.13 -5.40
CA LEU A 344 2.55 -16.01 -5.58
C LEU A 344 3.65 -15.31 -6.36
N LEU A 345 4.81 -15.10 -5.72
CA LEU A 345 6.01 -14.61 -6.37
C LEU A 345 6.65 -15.70 -7.23
N SER A 346 7.15 -15.30 -8.38
CA SER A 346 7.92 -16.17 -9.30
C SER A 346 9.43 -15.91 -9.20
N ASP A 347 10.23 -16.76 -9.85
CA ASP A 347 11.68 -16.55 -9.98
C ASP A 347 12.04 -15.64 -11.17
N ALA A 348 11.10 -14.90 -11.75
CA ALA A 348 11.38 -13.93 -12.80
C ALA A 348 12.25 -12.77 -12.28
N HIS A 349 13.22 -12.32 -13.09
CA HIS A 349 14.13 -11.25 -12.71
C HIS A 349 13.39 -9.92 -12.50
N GLY A 350 13.90 -9.09 -11.60
CA GLY A 350 13.28 -7.81 -11.24
C GLY A 350 11.98 -7.99 -10.49
N LEU A 351 10.99 -7.20 -10.86
CA LEU A 351 9.61 -7.27 -10.32
C LEU A 351 8.76 -8.38 -10.95
N GLY A 352 9.26 -9.09 -11.97
CA GLY A 352 8.44 -10.06 -12.70
C GLY A 352 7.35 -9.43 -13.57
N ILE A 353 7.48 -8.17 -13.93
CA ILE A 353 6.55 -7.44 -14.80
C ILE A 353 6.97 -7.59 -16.25
N LYS A 354 6.03 -7.99 -17.09
CA LYS A 354 6.17 -8.01 -18.57
C LYS A 354 5.36 -6.85 -19.14
N TYR A 355 6.04 -5.75 -19.40
CA TYR A 355 5.42 -4.58 -19.98
C TYR A 355 5.65 -4.55 -21.50
N THR A 356 4.58 -4.47 -22.28
CA THR A 356 4.65 -4.23 -23.72
C THR A 356 4.06 -2.85 -24.02
N LEU A 357 4.81 -2.01 -24.72
CA LEU A 357 4.38 -0.67 -25.17
C LEU A 357 3.09 -0.69 -26.05
N SER A 358 2.63 -1.86 -26.44
CA SER A 358 1.44 -2.10 -27.28
C SER A 358 0.15 -2.29 -26.48
N THR A 359 0.16 -2.18 -25.17
CA THR A 359 -1.07 -2.33 -24.35
C THR A 359 -1.98 -1.11 -24.55
N PRO A 360 -3.26 -1.27 -24.99
CA PRO A 360 -4.13 -0.18 -25.45
C PRO A 360 -4.55 0.84 -24.37
N THR A 361 -4.12 0.68 -23.16
CA THR A 361 -4.54 1.45 -21.98
C THR A 361 -3.56 2.54 -21.55
N ILE A 362 -2.52 2.84 -22.37
CA ILE A 362 -1.49 3.82 -22.01
C ILE A 362 -1.40 4.89 -23.09
N ASN A 363 -1.82 6.10 -22.79
CA ASN A 363 -1.64 7.33 -23.57
C ASN A 363 -0.47 8.14 -23.02
#